data_a54800b9e46935c4ee282a1536513365
#
_entry.id   a54800b9e46935c4ee282a1536513365
#
_cell.length_a   1.000
_cell.length_b   1.000
_cell.length_c   1.000
_cell.angle_alpha   90.00
_cell.angle_beta   90.00
_cell.angle_gamma   90.00
#
_symmetry.space_group_name_H-M   'P 1'
#
loop_
_entity.id
_entity.type
_entity.pdbx_description
1 polymer ?
#
loop_
_entity_poly.entity_id
_entity_poly.type
_entity_poly.pdbx_seq_one_letter_code
_entity_poly.pdbx_strand_id
1 'polypeptide(L)'
;MQSEDMVEMPDRVRVLALGDLRLDAPFTGLSPEGARSRRKESRAAFRSLAAYAREAGIPYIVIAGNLTENDFLTADTAEFLLEVFKEYEDITFILAGGDKEPYGSRTLYFSHRFPKNFCVFPDRGLTRFDFDGISFYGYLGTEENPAPQIFEGKQPADDGRFHLLLGYAASPDETLLSAVASFSADAAVLGSGRFTGMRVYREAPLVLSPGAAEGRDFSVTGFGTLVEMDFSRDDQGKCKVKCTTRAYSTRQYLDFTLDVNGAASTDDIRERIAQFVSMQGYGEETYLRLTLVGSLPVEMGRPTDAEGLSLYGMKLIDNTLPDLNTDYLRRDMSVRGELYRSLEGGLLAAHEEDRRAVSAAIRLGLAALDDRDPD
;
A
#
# COMPACT_ATOMS: atom_id res chain seq x y z
N MET A 1 44.22 3.13 36.67
CA MET A 1 42.79 3.35 36.48
C MET A 1 42.69 4.21 35.21
N GLN A 2 42.48 3.59 34.09
CA GLN A 2 42.20 4.30 32.84
C GLN A 2 40.73 4.78 32.96
N SER A 3 40.51 6.09 32.76
CA SER A 3 39.19 6.66 32.60
C SER A 3 38.59 6.01 31.35
N GLU A 4 37.57 5.18 31.50
CA GLU A 4 36.69 4.83 30.42
C GLU A 4 36.13 6.16 29.88
N ASP A 5 36.48 6.51 28.65
CA ASP A 5 35.87 7.61 27.95
C ASP A 5 34.39 7.28 27.86
N MET A 6 33.57 7.93 28.68
CA MET A 6 32.11 7.88 28.55
C MET A 6 31.78 8.52 27.19
N VAL A 7 31.49 7.70 26.21
CA VAL A 7 30.95 8.18 24.94
C VAL A 7 29.64 8.89 25.26
N GLU A 8 29.63 10.21 25.09
CA GLU A 8 28.44 11.01 25.29
C GLU A 8 27.39 10.59 24.30
N MET A 9 26.28 10.00 24.78
CA MET A 9 25.21 9.53 23.91
C MET A 9 24.51 10.74 23.27
N PRO A 10 24.18 10.68 21.96
CA PRO A 10 23.49 11.78 21.31
C PRO A 10 22.09 11.99 21.91
N ASP A 11 21.76 13.24 22.23
CA ASP A 11 20.46 13.64 22.78
C ASP A 11 19.32 13.55 21.75
N ARG A 12 19.69 13.29 20.49
CA ARG A 12 18.74 13.23 19.39
C ARG A 12 19.19 12.23 18.32
N VAL A 13 18.25 11.40 17.86
CA VAL A 13 18.47 10.45 16.76
C VAL A 13 17.29 10.52 15.78
N ARG A 14 17.60 10.52 14.48
CA ARG A 14 16.56 10.51 13.41
C ARG A 14 16.61 9.22 12.64
N VAL A 15 15.42 8.70 12.30
CA VAL A 15 15.22 7.44 11.59
C VAL A 15 14.17 7.63 10.49
N LEU A 16 14.40 7.09 9.31
CA LEU A 16 13.35 6.93 8.29
C LEU A 16 12.77 5.52 8.38
N ALA A 17 11.47 5.40 8.52
CA ALA A 17 10.78 4.12 8.60
C ALA A 17 9.87 3.90 7.38
N LEU A 18 10.00 2.72 6.78
CA LEU A 18 9.21 2.22 5.66
C LEU A 18 8.58 0.87 6.03
N GLY A 19 7.51 0.50 5.33
CA GLY A 19 6.91 -0.82 5.41
C GLY A 19 6.57 -1.38 4.03
N ASP A 20 6.65 -2.68 3.89
CA ASP A 20 6.13 -3.46 2.76
C ASP A 20 6.49 -2.88 1.37
N LEU A 21 7.79 -2.65 1.14
CA LEU A 21 8.30 -2.06 -0.10
C LEU A 21 8.13 -2.98 -1.31
N ARG A 22 8.44 -4.27 -1.16
CA ARG A 22 8.26 -5.36 -2.14
C ARG A 22 8.81 -5.04 -3.53
N LEU A 23 10.10 -4.69 -3.60
CA LEU A 23 10.80 -4.58 -4.89
C LEU A 23 10.59 -5.85 -5.71
N ASP A 24 10.43 -5.70 -7.01
CA ASP A 24 10.08 -6.76 -7.97
C ASP A 24 8.66 -7.34 -7.84
N ALA A 25 7.76 -6.70 -7.09
CA ALA A 25 6.34 -7.09 -7.12
C ALA A 25 5.82 -7.16 -8.58
N PRO A 26 4.94 -8.14 -8.90
CA PRO A 26 4.54 -8.42 -10.28
C PRO A 26 3.68 -7.33 -10.94
N PHE A 27 2.96 -6.48 -10.18
CA PHE A 27 2.01 -5.48 -10.70
C PHE A 27 1.01 -6.09 -11.70
N THR A 28 0.32 -7.14 -11.27
CA THR A 28 -0.53 -7.99 -12.11
C THR A 28 -1.69 -7.28 -12.83
N GLY A 29 -2.08 -6.10 -12.35
CA GLY A 29 -3.14 -5.28 -12.98
C GLY A 29 -2.67 -4.44 -14.19
N LEU A 30 -1.38 -4.51 -14.55
CA LEU A 30 -0.78 -3.72 -15.62
C LEU A 30 -0.34 -4.61 -16.81
N SER A 31 -0.14 -4.00 -17.95
CA SER A 31 0.55 -4.66 -19.08
C SER A 31 1.97 -5.07 -18.69
N PRO A 32 2.58 -6.06 -19.37
CA PRO A 32 3.96 -6.45 -19.09
C PRO A 32 4.97 -5.30 -19.17
N GLU A 33 4.74 -4.33 -20.05
CA GLU A 33 5.56 -3.13 -20.17
C GLU A 33 5.32 -2.18 -19.00
N GLY A 34 4.06 -1.91 -18.65
CA GLY A 34 3.69 -1.12 -17.48
C GLY A 34 4.26 -1.69 -16.19
N ALA A 35 4.16 -3.01 -15.99
CA ALA A 35 4.75 -3.68 -14.83
C ALA A 35 6.28 -3.54 -14.78
N ARG A 36 6.99 -3.62 -15.94
CA ARG A 36 8.43 -3.34 -16.00
C ARG A 36 8.77 -1.90 -15.65
N SER A 37 7.98 -0.93 -16.15
CA SER A 37 8.15 0.49 -15.82
C SER A 37 7.99 0.71 -14.32
N ARG A 38 6.94 0.17 -13.71
CA ARG A 38 6.67 0.28 -12.26
C ARG A 38 7.82 -0.26 -11.43
N ARG A 39 8.38 -1.43 -11.77
CA ARG A 39 9.55 -1.98 -11.05
C ARG A 39 10.79 -1.08 -11.16
N LYS A 40 11.01 -0.41 -12.30
CA LYS A 40 12.09 0.58 -12.42
C LYS A 40 11.81 1.82 -11.56
N GLU A 41 10.57 2.31 -11.56
CA GLU A 41 10.17 3.44 -10.73
C GLU A 41 10.35 3.14 -9.23
N SER A 42 9.95 1.94 -8.75
CA SER A 42 10.15 1.50 -7.37
C SER A 42 11.63 1.48 -6.97
N ARG A 43 12.50 0.96 -7.84
CA ARG A 43 13.95 0.99 -7.60
C ARG A 43 14.50 2.43 -7.56
N ALA A 44 14.07 3.29 -8.48
CA ALA A 44 14.48 4.69 -8.48
C ALA A 44 14.02 5.43 -7.21
N ALA A 45 12.79 5.18 -6.74
CA ALA A 45 12.27 5.73 -5.50
C ALA A 45 13.10 5.29 -4.27
N PHE A 46 13.54 4.03 -4.22
CA PHE A 46 14.40 3.55 -3.14
C PHE A 46 15.78 4.23 -3.13
N ARG A 47 16.42 4.43 -4.30
CA ARG A 47 17.67 5.19 -4.40
C ARG A 47 17.46 6.66 -4.00
N SER A 48 16.36 7.28 -4.41
CA SER A 48 16.02 8.66 -4.03
C SER A 48 15.79 8.80 -2.51
N LEU A 49 15.23 7.79 -1.86
CA LEU A 49 15.11 7.75 -0.41
C LEU A 49 16.49 7.79 0.28
N ALA A 50 17.43 6.97 -0.18
CA ALA A 50 18.79 6.95 0.37
C ALA A 50 19.49 8.30 0.15
N ALA A 51 19.32 8.92 -1.03
CA ALA A 51 19.82 10.27 -1.30
C ALA A 51 19.23 11.30 -0.34
N TYR A 52 17.91 11.27 -0.15
CA TYR A 52 17.23 12.15 0.80
C TYR A 52 17.74 11.97 2.24
N ALA A 53 17.91 10.72 2.68
CA ALA A 53 18.46 10.43 4.02
C ALA A 53 19.83 11.08 4.22
N ARG A 54 20.72 10.94 3.24
CA ARG A 54 22.07 11.55 3.24
C ARG A 54 22.00 13.07 3.30
N GLU A 55 21.22 13.69 2.43
CA GLU A 55 21.06 15.15 2.39
C GLU A 55 20.47 15.72 3.69
N ALA A 56 19.51 15.01 4.26
CA ALA A 56 18.86 15.40 5.52
C ALA A 56 19.70 15.06 6.76
N GLY A 57 20.84 14.37 6.63
CA GLY A 57 21.66 13.91 7.75
C GLY A 57 20.93 12.88 8.63
N ILE A 58 20.17 11.97 8.04
CA ILE A 58 19.44 10.90 8.75
C ILE A 58 20.22 9.60 8.57
N PRO A 59 20.85 9.06 9.62
CA PRO A 59 21.80 7.95 9.48
C PRO A 59 21.15 6.58 9.35
N TYR A 60 19.85 6.46 9.63
CA TYR A 60 19.16 5.17 9.71
C TYR A 60 17.93 5.12 8.81
N ILE A 61 17.84 4.07 7.99
CA ILE A 61 16.65 3.68 7.25
C ILE A 61 16.22 2.32 7.75
N VAL A 62 15.02 2.22 8.34
CA VAL A 62 14.45 0.97 8.81
C VAL A 62 13.33 0.51 7.88
N ILE A 63 13.32 -0.77 7.56
CA ILE A 63 12.35 -1.41 6.70
C ILE A 63 11.62 -2.47 7.52
N ALA A 64 10.36 -2.18 7.83
CA ALA A 64 9.51 -3.07 8.62
C ALA A 64 8.75 -4.01 7.66
N GLY A 65 9.39 -5.12 7.31
CA GLY A 65 8.87 -6.18 6.44
C GLY A 65 8.99 -5.90 4.94
N ASN A 66 9.25 -6.95 4.20
CA ASN A 66 9.18 -7.08 2.75
C ASN A 66 9.95 -5.97 1.97
N LEU A 67 11.28 -5.97 2.05
CA LEU A 67 12.11 -5.17 1.14
C LEU A 67 11.92 -5.64 -0.31
N THR A 68 11.84 -6.96 -0.52
CA THR A 68 11.68 -7.58 -1.83
C THR A 68 10.44 -8.48 -1.91
N GLU A 69 9.98 -8.74 -3.13
CA GLU A 69 9.04 -9.83 -3.43
C GLU A 69 9.87 -11.08 -3.77
N ASN A 70 10.19 -11.88 -2.78
CA ASN A 70 11.20 -12.94 -2.89
C ASN A 70 10.95 -13.93 -4.04
N ASP A 71 9.68 -14.30 -4.30
CA ASP A 71 9.32 -15.25 -5.36
C ASP A 71 9.51 -14.68 -6.78
N PHE A 72 9.61 -13.36 -6.92
CA PHE A 72 9.78 -12.66 -8.19
C PHE A 72 11.10 -11.90 -8.30
N LEU A 73 11.97 -12.04 -7.30
CA LEU A 73 13.24 -11.32 -7.23
C LEU A 73 14.12 -11.62 -8.44
N THR A 74 14.61 -10.56 -9.08
CA THR A 74 15.52 -10.64 -10.22
C THR A 74 16.97 -10.38 -9.81
N ALA A 75 17.94 -10.89 -10.61
CA ALA A 75 19.34 -10.59 -10.42
C ALA A 75 19.64 -9.08 -10.49
N ASP A 76 18.97 -8.37 -11.41
CA ASP A 76 19.11 -6.91 -11.57
C ASP A 76 18.74 -6.15 -10.27
N THR A 77 17.72 -6.63 -9.54
CA THR A 77 17.31 -5.99 -8.27
C THR A 77 18.30 -6.33 -7.16
N ALA A 78 18.86 -7.55 -7.14
CA ALA A 78 19.88 -7.92 -6.20
C ALA A 78 21.16 -7.05 -6.39
N GLU A 79 21.62 -6.88 -7.63
CA GLU A 79 22.75 -6.01 -7.97
C GLU A 79 22.46 -4.55 -7.62
N PHE A 80 21.26 -4.05 -7.96
CA PHE A 80 20.81 -2.71 -7.62
C PHE A 80 20.88 -2.44 -6.12
N LEU A 81 20.39 -3.36 -5.27
CA LEU A 81 20.44 -3.21 -3.82
C LEU A 81 21.90 -3.17 -3.31
N LEU A 82 22.77 -4.03 -3.84
CA LEU A 82 24.20 -4.02 -3.50
C LEU A 82 24.86 -2.70 -3.88
N GLU A 83 24.52 -2.13 -5.04
CA GLU A 83 25.02 -0.82 -5.49
C GLU A 83 24.55 0.29 -4.54
N VAL A 84 23.24 0.35 -4.23
CA VAL A 84 22.68 1.38 -3.34
C VAL A 84 23.33 1.31 -1.95
N PHE A 85 23.47 0.14 -1.35
CA PHE A 85 24.06 0.03 -0.03
C PHE A 85 25.55 0.41 -0.02
N LYS A 86 26.29 0.17 -1.11
CA LYS A 86 27.69 0.62 -1.26
C LYS A 86 27.79 2.12 -1.51
N GLU A 87 26.92 2.67 -2.34
CA GLU A 87 26.89 4.10 -2.66
C GLU A 87 26.57 4.96 -1.42
N TYR A 88 25.71 4.45 -0.52
CA TYR A 88 25.27 5.12 0.70
C TYR A 88 25.83 4.42 1.95
N GLU A 89 27.16 4.23 2.01
CA GLU A 89 27.84 3.54 3.12
C GLU A 89 27.73 4.27 4.48
N ASP A 90 27.44 5.56 4.45
CA ASP A 90 27.19 6.45 5.58
C ASP A 90 25.77 6.29 6.18
N ILE A 91 24.90 5.53 5.52
CA ILE A 91 23.54 5.21 5.97
C ILE A 91 23.47 3.74 6.37
N THR A 92 22.91 3.47 7.54
CA THR A 92 22.63 2.10 7.96
C THR A 92 21.19 1.71 7.58
N PHE A 93 21.06 0.64 6.81
CA PHE A 93 19.80 0.04 6.42
C PHE A 93 19.50 -1.15 7.34
N ILE A 94 18.32 -1.18 7.94
CA ILE A 94 17.95 -2.19 8.93
C ILE A 94 16.63 -2.81 8.49
N LEU A 95 16.64 -4.12 8.28
CA LEU A 95 15.48 -4.88 7.81
C LEU A 95 14.96 -5.85 8.89
N ALA A 96 13.69 -5.72 9.24
CA ALA A 96 12.92 -6.80 9.84
C ALA A 96 12.16 -7.55 8.74
N GLY A 97 12.28 -8.86 8.67
CA GLY A 97 11.64 -9.68 7.65
C GLY A 97 10.11 -9.58 7.67
N GLY A 98 9.47 -9.97 6.58
CA GLY A 98 8.01 -9.99 6.42
C GLY A 98 7.51 -11.30 5.82
N ASP A 99 6.22 -11.38 5.53
CA ASP A 99 5.56 -12.59 5.01
C ASP A 99 5.99 -12.97 3.58
N LYS A 100 6.47 -12.01 2.77
CA LYS A 100 6.97 -12.24 1.40
C LYS A 100 8.46 -12.47 1.35
N GLU A 101 9.15 -12.20 2.43
CA GLU A 101 10.59 -12.22 2.52
C GLU A 101 11.03 -12.77 3.89
N PRO A 102 10.61 -14.01 4.24
CA PRO A 102 11.04 -14.61 5.49
C PRO A 102 12.54 -14.84 5.46
N TYR A 103 13.22 -14.58 6.58
CA TYR A 103 14.65 -14.83 6.70
C TYR A 103 14.96 -16.33 6.53
N GLY A 104 15.64 -16.71 5.46
CA GLY A 104 15.89 -18.11 5.16
C GLY A 104 16.85 -18.32 3.98
N SER A 105 17.28 -19.56 3.80
CA SER A 105 18.31 -19.93 2.81
C SER A 105 17.95 -19.64 1.35
N ARG A 106 16.68 -19.37 1.06
CA ARG A 106 16.19 -18.99 -0.27
C ARG A 106 16.09 -17.49 -0.47
N THR A 107 16.45 -16.69 0.50
CA THR A 107 16.45 -15.24 0.37
C THR A 107 17.78 -14.71 -0.14
N LEU A 108 17.71 -13.51 -0.71
CA LEU A 108 18.84 -12.73 -1.18
C LEU A 108 19.99 -12.64 -0.15
N TYR A 109 19.65 -12.56 1.13
CA TYR A 109 20.58 -12.33 2.24
C TYR A 109 21.57 -13.46 2.47
N PHE A 110 21.24 -14.68 2.01
CA PHE A 110 22.13 -15.85 2.10
C PHE A 110 23.00 -16.06 0.85
N SER A 111 22.53 -15.60 -0.29
CA SER A 111 23.20 -15.79 -1.59
C SER A 111 24.23 -14.71 -1.92
N HIS A 112 24.14 -13.54 -1.28
CA HIS A 112 24.98 -12.39 -1.56
C HIS A 112 25.68 -11.88 -0.29
N ARG A 113 26.89 -11.32 -0.49
CA ARG A 113 27.60 -10.63 0.58
C ARG A 113 27.23 -9.15 0.56
N PHE A 114 26.41 -8.75 1.49
CA PHE A 114 26.05 -7.36 1.69
C PHE A 114 27.13 -6.57 2.44
N PRO A 115 27.26 -5.26 2.21
CA PRO A 115 28.13 -4.40 2.99
C PRO A 115 27.65 -4.29 4.46
N LYS A 116 28.57 -3.84 5.34
CA LYS A 116 28.30 -3.82 6.81
C LYS A 116 27.17 -2.89 7.24
N ASN A 117 26.83 -1.92 6.42
CA ASN A 117 25.74 -0.97 6.66
C ASN A 117 24.34 -1.53 6.32
N PHE A 118 24.24 -2.79 5.91
CA PHE A 118 22.95 -3.49 5.75
C PHE A 118 22.82 -4.59 6.80
N CYS A 119 21.86 -4.42 7.70
CA CYS A 119 21.60 -5.30 8.83
C CYS A 119 20.24 -5.95 8.68
N VAL A 120 20.15 -7.27 8.78
CA VAL A 120 18.92 -8.05 8.68
C VAL A 120 18.71 -8.80 9.97
N PHE A 121 17.53 -8.64 10.59
CA PHE A 121 17.18 -9.42 11.76
C PHE A 121 16.89 -10.87 11.38
N PRO A 122 17.48 -11.85 12.08
CA PRO A 122 17.16 -13.25 11.85
C PRO A 122 15.77 -13.60 12.38
N ASP A 123 15.13 -14.62 11.77
CA ASP A 123 13.76 -15.06 12.08
C ASP A 123 13.56 -15.70 13.46
N ARG A 124 14.56 -15.69 14.32
CA ARG A 124 14.53 -16.45 15.57
C ARG A 124 14.52 -15.53 16.78
N GLY A 125 13.33 -15.29 17.28
CA GLY A 125 13.15 -14.56 18.53
C GLY A 125 13.40 -13.06 18.41
N LEU A 126 13.72 -12.43 19.52
CA LEU A 126 14.03 -11.01 19.60
C LEU A 126 15.54 -10.82 19.48
N THR A 127 15.98 -10.11 18.46
CA THR A 127 17.39 -9.79 18.20
C THR A 127 17.61 -8.28 18.34
N ARG A 128 18.80 -7.88 18.75
CA ARG A 128 19.19 -6.48 18.97
C ARG A 128 20.42 -6.11 18.14
N PHE A 129 20.38 -4.91 17.56
CA PHE A 129 21.55 -4.23 16.97
C PHE A 129 21.76 -2.89 17.66
N ASP A 130 22.99 -2.61 18.12
CA ASP A 130 23.36 -1.39 18.81
C ASP A 130 24.11 -0.45 17.88
N PHE A 131 23.68 0.81 17.87
CA PHE A 131 24.33 1.90 17.16
C PHE A 131 24.47 3.11 18.09
N ASP A 132 25.06 4.16 17.56
CA ASP A 132 25.27 5.39 18.29
C ASP A 132 23.92 6.02 18.69
N GLY A 133 23.67 6.08 20.00
CA GLY A 133 22.46 6.65 20.59
C GLY A 133 21.17 5.86 20.44
N ILE A 134 21.13 4.76 19.65
CA ILE A 134 19.91 3.99 19.43
C ILE A 134 20.17 2.48 19.32
N SER A 135 19.27 1.70 19.86
CA SER A 135 19.22 0.24 19.69
C SER A 135 17.96 -0.16 18.92
N PHE A 136 18.16 -0.96 17.89
CA PHE A 136 17.07 -1.53 17.12
C PHE A 136 16.83 -2.97 17.55
N TYR A 137 15.58 -3.32 17.78
CA TYR A 137 15.14 -4.67 18.10
C TYR A 137 14.27 -5.17 16.95
N GLY A 138 14.52 -6.38 16.53
CA GLY A 138 13.72 -7.02 15.47
C GLY A 138 13.14 -8.33 15.94
N TYR A 139 11.92 -8.61 15.49
CA TYR A 139 11.27 -9.90 15.69
C TYR A 139 10.48 -10.31 14.45
N LEU A 140 10.33 -11.62 14.29
CA LEU A 140 9.33 -12.22 13.41
C LEU A 140 8.57 -13.26 14.22
N GLY A 141 7.25 -13.09 14.34
CA GLY A 141 6.38 -14.10 14.95
C GLY A 141 6.12 -15.23 13.96
N THR A 142 6.26 -16.48 14.40
CA THR A 142 5.92 -17.70 13.67
C THR A 142 4.87 -18.48 14.43
N GLU A 143 4.25 -19.48 13.78
CA GLU A 143 3.32 -20.39 14.47
C GLU A 143 3.99 -21.12 15.65
N GLU A 144 5.26 -21.49 15.51
CA GLU A 144 6.04 -22.19 16.56
C GLU A 144 6.50 -21.25 17.67
N ASN A 145 6.66 -19.95 17.37
CA ASN A 145 7.09 -18.92 18.32
C ASN A 145 6.28 -17.65 18.10
N PRO A 146 5.03 -17.59 18.57
CA PRO A 146 4.16 -16.45 18.39
C PRO A 146 4.69 -15.22 19.12
N ALA A 147 4.40 -14.03 18.58
CA ALA A 147 4.92 -12.77 19.08
C ALA A 147 4.75 -12.53 20.61
N PRO A 148 3.63 -12.87 21.26
CA PRO A 148 3.49 -12.71 22.71
C PRO A 148 4.56 -13.43 23.52
N GLN A 149 4.93 -14.66 23.12
CA GLN A 149 5.96 -15.45 23.79
C GLN A 149 7.37 -14.89 23.57
N ILE A 150 7.62 -14.24 22.42
CA ILE A 150 8.90 -13.61 22.12
C ILE A 150 9.23 -12.51 23.11
N PHE A 151 8.22 -11.76 23.59
CA PHE A 151 8.39 -10.61 24.48
C PHE A 151 8.29 -10.95 25.97
N GLU A 152 7.84 -12.15 26.32
CA GLU A 152 7.61 -12.55 27.71
C GLU A 152 8.87 -12.38 28.57
N GLY A 153 8.77 -11.56 29.61
CA GLY A 153 9.86 -11.28 30.55
C GLY A 153 11.03 -10.50 29.97
N LYS A 154 10.90 -9.92 28.77
CA LYS A 154 11.94 -9.13 28.12
C LYS A 154 11.59 -7.66 28.12
N GLN A 155 12.63 -6.83 28.25
CA GLN A 155 12.56 -5.38 28.14
C GLN A 155 13.82 -4.84 27.47
N PRO A 156 13.81 -3.62 26.92
CA PRO A 156 15.01 -2.96 26.44
C PRO A 156 16.06 -2.85 27.55
N ALA A 157 17.33 -2.78 27.16
CA ALA A 157 18.39 -2.53 28.11
C ALA A 157 18.30 -1.09 28.66
N ASP A 158 18.61 -0.93 29.96
CA ASP A 158 18.75 0.41 30.57
C ASP A 158 20.20 0.89 30.33
N ASP A 159 20.50 1.35 29.12
CA ASP A 159 21.84 1.73 28.70
C ASP A 159 21.94 3.17 28.16
N GLY A 160 20.88 3.95 28.34
CA GLY A 160 20.83 5.34 27.93
C GLY A 160 20.59 5.57 26.43
N ARG A 161 20.42 4.50 25.62
CA ARG A 161 20.05 4.61 24.22
C ARG A 161 18.54 4.82 24.03
N PHE A 162 18.15 5.28 22.85
CA PHE A 162 16.78 5.13 22.38
C PHE A 162 16.54 3.69 21.92
N HIS A 163 15.30 3.22 22.02
CA HIS A 163 14.94 1.84 21.70
C HIS A 163 13.79 1.80 20.67
N LEU A 164 14.07 1.28 19.49
CA LEU A 164 13.08 1.10 18.41
C LEU A 164 12.87 -0.38 18.11
N LEU A 165 11.63 -0.86 18.28
CA LEU A 165 11.24 -2.21 17.92
C LEU A 165 10.70 -2.25 16.50
N LEU A 166 11.15 -3.22 15.71
CA LEU A 166 10.76 -3.46 14.33
C LEU A 166 10.13 -4.84 14.17
N GLY A 167 9.04 -4.91 13.43
CA GLY A 167 8.41 -6.17 13.07
C GLY A 167 7.45 -6.01 11.88
N TYR A 168 6.81 -7.10 11.48
CA TYR A 168 5.80 -7.11 10.44
C TYR A 168 4.52 -7.75 10.94
N ALA A 169 3.39 -7.11 10.68
CA ALA A 169 2.08 -7.66 10.94
C ALA A 169 1.07 -7.08 9.94
N ALA A 170 0.56 -7.90 9.02
CA ALA A 170 -0.40 -7.44 8.02
C ALA A 170 -1.65 -6.81 8.66
N SER A 171 -2.12 -7.39 9.77
CA SER A 171 -3.27 -6.90 10.55
C SER A 171 -3.01 -7.23 12.03
N PRO A 172 -2.32 -6.35 12.79
CA PRO A 172 -2.04 -6.61 14.18
C PRO A 172 -3.34 -6.64 15.00
N ASP A 173 -3.50 -7.66 15.81
CA ASP A 173 -4.59 -7.78 16.79
C ASP A 173 -4.19 -7.18 18.14
N GLU A 174 -5.14 -7.10 19.05
CA GLU A 174 -4.89 -6.53 20.38
C GLU A 174 -3.90 -7.38 21.20
N THR A 175 -3.82 -8.67 20.96
CA THR A 175 -2.87 -9.56 21.63
C THR A 175 -1.44 -9.21 21.25
N LEU A 176 -1.17 -9.06 19.95
CA LEU A 176 0.13 -8.62 19.46
C LEU A 176 0.46 -7.20 19.93
N LEU A 177 -0.49 -6.26 19.80
CA LEU A 177 -0.26 -4.87 20.22
C LEU A 177 0.04 -4.76 21.72
N SER A 178 -0.61 -5.57 22.56
CA SER A 178 -0.34 -5.63 23.98
C SER A 178 1.03 -6.24 24.29
N ALA A 179 1.42 -7.29 23.56
CA ALA A 179 2.73 -7.91 23.70
C ALA A 179 3.86 -6.95 23.30
N VAL A 180 3.72 -6.27 22.15
CA VAL A 180 4.66 -5.24 21.70
C VAL A 180 4.77 -4.10 22.72
N ALA A 181 3.65 -3.63 23.25
CA ALA A 181 3.64 -2.56 24.26
C ALA A 181 4.28 -3.01 25.58
N SER A 182 4.14 -4.27 25.98
CA SER A 182 4.74 -4.81 27.21
C SER A 182 6.27 -4.84 27.17
N PHE A 183 6.87 -4.91 25.97
CA PHE A 183 8.31 -4.79 25.79
C PHE A 183 8.83 -3.40 26.17
N SER A 184 7.99 -2.36 26.12
CA SER A 184 8.30 -1.00 26.58
C SER A 184 9.48 -0.34 25.87
N ALA A 185 9.68 -0.60 24.57
CA ALA A 185 10.56 0.23 23.73
C ALA A 185 10.00 1.65 23.62
N ASP A 186 10.85 2.64 23.32
CA ASP A 186 10.41 4.04 23.11
C ASP A 186 9.42 4.18 21.97
N ALA A 187 9.60 3.37 20.93
CA ALA A 187 8.64 3.22 19.85
C ALA A 187 8.70 1.82 19.23
N ALA A 188 7.63 1.44 18.53
CA ALA A 188 7.58 0.23 17.71
C ALA A 188 7.01 0.56 16.31
N VAL A 189 7.64 0.00 15.27
CA VAL A 189 7.20 0.08 13.88
C VAL A 189 6.81 -1.31 13.41
N LEU A 190 5.53 -1.47 13.08
CA LEU A 190 4.97 -2.71 12.52
C LEU A 190 4.63 -2.50 11.05
N GLY A 191 5.37 -3.13 10.15
CA GLY A 191 5.09 -3.08 8.71
C GLY A 191 3.76 -3.72 8.37
N SER A 192 3.08 -3.20 7.36
CA SER A 192 1.85 -3.76 6.82
C SER A 192 1.71 -3.42 5.34
N GLY A 193 1.25 -4.39 4.55
CA GLY A 193 0.94 -4.23 3.14
C GLY A 193 -0.55 -4.01 2.84
N ARG A 194 -1.38 -3.73 3.85
CA ARG A 194 -2.84 -3.66 3.70
C ARG A 194 -3.40 -2.26 3.44
N PHE A 195 -2.60 -1.24 3.64
CA PHE A 195 -3.00 0.16 3.47
C PHE A 195 -1.76 1.00 3.18
N THR A 196 -1.95 2.18 2.64
CA THR A 196 -0.93 3.23 2.54
C THR A 196 -1.12 4.25 3.66
N GLY A 197 -0.09 5.04 3.91
CA GLY A 197 -0.12 6.05 4.96
C GLY A 197 0.14 5.51 6.36
N MET A 198 0.54 6.40 7.26
CA MET A 198 0.84 6.05 8.63
C MET A 198 -0.44 5.78 9.43
N ARG A 199 -0.42 4.71 10.22
CA ARG A 199 -1.43 4.45 11.27
C ARG A 199 -0.76 4.33 12.62
N VAL A 200 -1.30 5.00 13.62
CA VAL A 200 -0.91 4.86 15.01
C VAL A 200 -1.88 3.88 15.67
N TYR A 201 -1.36 2.78 16.20
CA TYR A 201 -2.13 1.78 16.92
C TYR A 201 -2.19 2.09 18.42
N ARG A 202 -1.10 2.63 18.98
CA ARG A 202 -0.98 3.07 20.38
C ARG A 202 -0.11 4.31 20.46
N GLU A 203 -0.43 5.21 21.39
CA GLU A 203 0.32 6.44 21.62
C GLU A 203 1.36 6.29 22.74
N ALA A 204 1.12 5.40 23.69
CA ALA A 204 2.01 5.18 24.83
C ALA A 204 2.05 3.69 25.26
N PRO A 205 3.14 2.94 25.03
CA PRO A 205 4.26 3.33 24.16
C PRO A 205 3.81 3.51 22.72
N LEU A 206 4.53 4.30 21.95
CA LEU A 206 4.18 4.55 20.54
C LEU A 206 4.30 3.28 19.70
N VAL A 207 3.20 2.83 19.13
CA VAL A 207 3.17 1.71 18.17
C VAL A 207 2.51 2.19 16.90
N LEU A 208 3.23 2.19 15.79
CA LEU A 208 2.73 2.66 14.51
C LEU A 208 3.07 1.70 13.35
N SER A 209 2.37 1.89 12.23
CA SER A 209 2.75 1.33 10.94
C SER A 209 2.92 2.46 9.92
N PRO A 210 3.99 2.45 9.12
CA PRO A 210 4.11 3.37 7.98
C PRO A 210 3.15 3.02 6.84
N GLY A 211 2.53 1.82 6.87
CA GLY A 211 1.77 1.27 5.76
C GLY A 211 2.67 0.71 4.66
N ALA A 212 2.07 0.34 3.53
CA ALA A 212 2.80 -0.06 2.34
C ALA A 212 3.50 1.14 1.73
N ALA A 213 4.78 1.01 1.44
CA ALA A 213 5.55 2.06 0.77
C ALA A 213 5.06 2.30 -0.66
N GLU A 214 4.40 1.31 -1.29
CA GLU A 214 3.88 1.44 -2.63
C GLU A 214 2.60 0.62 -2.82
N GLY A 215 1.57 1.23 -3.43
CA GLY A 215 0.38 0.54 -3.93
C GLY A 215 0.74 -0.28 -5.18
N ARG A 216 0.21 -1.50 -5.27
CA ARG A 216 0.49 -2.44 -6.38
C ARG A 216 -0.76 -2.75 -7.20
N ASP A 217 -1.91 -2.57 -6.61
CA ASP A 217 -3.22 -2.74 -7.21
C ASP A 217 -4.29 -1.95 -6.42
N PHE A 218 -5.55 -2.11 -6.79
CA PHE A 218 -6.68 -1.42 -6.15
C PHE A 218 -7.08 -1.98 -4.78
N SER A 219 -6.38 -2.97 -4.23
CA SER A 219 -6.61 -3.43 -2.85
C SER A 219 -5.93 -2.52 -1.83
N VAL A 220 -4.91 -1.75 -2.28
CA VAL A 220 -4.16 -0.81 -1.44
C VAL A 220 -4.10 0.53 -2.14
N THR A 221 -5.03 1.41 -1.79
CA THR A 221 -5.24 2.72 -2.43
C THR A 221 -4.46 3.84 -1.75
N GLY A 222 -4.20 4.91 -2.50
CA GLY A 222 -3.50 6.10 -2.05
C GLY A 222 -1.99 6.08 -2.29
N PHE A 223 -1.32 7.17 -1.91
CA PHE A 223 0.13 7.26 -1.97
C PHE A 223 0.78 6.46 -0.84
N GLY A 224 1.80 5.69 -1.17
CA GLY A 224 2.72 5.13 -0.20
C GLY A 224 3.51 6.23 0.50
N THR A 225 3.75 6.05 1.79
CA THR A 225 4.45 7.03 2.62
C THR A 225 5.62 6.40 3.35
N LEU A 226 6.56 7.24 3.73
CA LEU A 226 7.56 6.97 4.76
C LEU A 226 7.26 7.79 6.01
N VAL A 227 7.79 7.35 7.14
CA VAL A 227 7.69 8.06 8.41
C VAL A 227 9.09 8.47 8.85
N GLU A 228 9.31 9.77 8.97
CA GLU A 228 10.49 10.32 9.63
C GLU A 228 10.21 10.37 11.13
N MET A 229 11.01 9.63 11.89
CA MET A 229 10.95 9.56 13.35
C MET A 229 12.11 10.32 13.95
N ASP A 230 11.81 11.22 14.87
CA ASP A 230 12.77 12.09 15.56
C ASP A 230 12.72 11.76 17.05
N PHE A 231 13.70 11.03 17.52
CA PHE A 231 13.89 10.68 18.94
C PHE A 231 14.68 11.78 19.63
N SER A 232 14.17 12.28 20.72
CA SER A 232 14.82 13.30 21.55
C SER A 232 14.50 13.08 23.02
N ARG A 233 15.28 13.73 23.92
CA ARG A 233 14.98 13.74 25.35
C ARG A 233 14.40 15.08 25.74
N ASP A 234 13.42 15.06 26.65
CA ASP A 234 12.93 16.29 27.28
C ASP A 234 13.83 16.71 28.44
N ASP A 235 13.48 17.86 29.05
CA ASP A 235 14.23 18.42 30.18
C ASP A 235 14.30 17.49 31.41
N GLN A 236 13.49 16.45 31.46
CA GLN A 236 13.47 15.41 32.50
C GLN A 236 14.22 14.13 32.06
N GLY A 237 14.84 14.13 30.88
CA GLY A 237 15.52 12.98 30.29
C GLY A 237 14.60 11.92 29.71
N LYS A 238 13.28 12.16 29.65
CA LYS A 238 12.32 11.21 29.09
C LYS A 238 12.32 11.27 27.56
N CYS A 239 12.29 10.10 26.91
CA CYS A 239 12.20 10.01 25.47
C CYS A 239 10.90 10.62 24.92
N LYS A 240 11.03 11.41 23.88
CA LYS A 240 9.95 11.92 23.02
C LYS A 240 10.23 11.49 21.60
N VAL A 241 9.21 10.97 20.92
CA VAL A 241 9.28 10.57 19.50
C VAL A 241 8.29 11.42 18.72
N LYS A 242 8.82 12.24 17.81
CA LYS A 242 8.01 12.99 16.86
C LYS A 242 8.01 12.29 15.52
N CYS A 243 6.83 12.04 14.95
CA CYS A 243 6.66 11.41 13.63
C CYS A 243 6.15 12.42 12.60
N THR A 244 6.73 12.41 11.42
CA THR A 244 6.30 13.20 10.27
C THR A 244 6.21 12.29 9.05
N THR A 245 5.08 12.30 8.34
CA THR A 245 4.89 11.52 7.13
C THR A 245 5.36 12.29 5.90
N ARG A 246 5.94 11.58 4.93
CA ARG A 246 6.30 12.09 3.62
C ARG A 246 5.83 11.13 2.54
N ALA A 247 5.45 11.67 1.38
CA ALA A 247 5.17 10.83 0.21
C ALA A 247 6.44 10.06 -0.19
N TYR A 248 6.27 8.78 -0.47
CA TYR A 248 7.34 7.90 -0.95
C TYR A 248 7.07 7.45 -2.39
N SER A 249 5.90 6.86 -2.66
CA SER A 249 5.57 6.36 -3.98
C SER A 249 5.37 7.48 -5.00
N THR A 250 5.73 7.22 -6.24
CA THR A 250 5.51 8.14 -7.37
C THR A 250 4.14 7.98 -7.99
N ARG A 251 3.44 6.91 -7.66
CA ARG A 251 2.12 6.56 -8.20
C ARG A 251 1.15 6.19 -7.10
N GLN A 252 -0.13 6.35 -7.38
CA GLN A 252 -1.21 5.91 -6.51
C GLN A 252 -2.29 5.14 -7.28
N TYR A 253 -2.94 4.22 -6.58
CA TYR A 253 -4.16 3.56 -7.04
C TYR A 253 -5.34 4.17 -6.30
N LEU A 254 -6.39 4.51 -7.03
CA LEU A 254 -7.61 5.06 -6.45
C LEU A 254 -8.84 4.31 -6.96
N ASP A 255 -9.82 4.15 -6.09
CA ASP A 255 -11.07 3.43 -6.38
C ASP A 255 -12.25 4.29 -5.95
N PHE A 256 -13.07 4.70 -6.93
CA PHE A 256 -14.23 5.55 -6.69
C PHE A 256 -15.47 5.05 -7.42
N THR A 257 -16.60 5.50 -6.92
CA THR A 257 -17.90 5.32 -7.57
C THR A 257 -18.41 6.69 -8.01
N LEU A 258 -18.86 6.78 -9.27
CA LEU A 258 -19.46 7.97 -9.85
C LEU A 258 -20.91 7.70 -10.21
N ASP A 259 -21.81 8.48 -9.64
CA ASP A 259 -23.22 8.44 -10.02
C ASP A 259 -23.42 9.24 -11.32
N VAL A 260 -23.88 8.53 -12.35
CA VAL A 260 -24.19 9.07 -13.67
C VAL A 260 -25.70 9.11 -13.95
N ASN A 261 -26.51 9.02 -12.91
CA ASN A 261 -27.97 9.06 -13.05
C ASN A 261 -28.41 10.30 -13.82
N GLY A 262 -29.36 10.13 -14.73
CA GLY A 262 -29.89 11.21 -15.55
C GLY A 262 -28.91 11.78 -16.58
N ALA A 263 -27.80 11.09 -16.90
CA ALA A 263 -26.96 11.50 -18.03
C ALA A 263 -27.77 11.47 -19.34
N ALA A 264 -27.58 12.52 -20.13
CA ALA A 264 -28.33 12.70 -21.37
C ALA A 264 -27.73 11.95 -22.57
N SER A 265 -26.44 11.66 -22.54
CA SER A 265 -25.71 10.96 -23.60
C SER A 265 -24.44 10.31 -23.07
N THR A 266 -23.81 9.46 -23.90
CA THR A 266 -22.47 8.92 -23.63
C THR A 266 -21.42 10.03 -23.43
N ASP A 267 -21.53 11.13 -24.19
CA ASP A 267 -20.62 12.26 -24.06
C ASP A 267 -20.85 13.03 -22.75
N ASP A 268 -22.08 13.14 -22.27
CA ASP A 268 -22.36 13.69 -20.94
C ASP A 268 -21.70 12.84 -19.84
N ILE A 269 -21.70 11.50 -19.97
CA ILE A 269 -20.98 10.63 -19.04
C ILE A 269 -19.48 10.91 -19.09
N ARG A 270 -18.87 11.03 -20.28
CA ARG A 270 -17.45 11.36 -20.44
C ARG A 270 -17.12 12.70 -19.82
N GLU A 271 -17.96 13.71 -20.01
CA GLU A 271 -17.77 15.03 -19.40
C GLU A 271 -17.83 14.98 -17.87
N ARG A 272 -18.77 14.25 -17.30
CA ARG A 272 -18.86 14.04 -15.83
C ARG A 272 -17.63 13.33 -15.27
N ILE A 273 -17.08 12.33 -15.98
CA ILE A 273 -15.82 11.67 -15.62
C ILE A 273 -14.67 12.68 -15.65
N ALA A 274 -14.56 13.48 -16.71
CA ALA A 274 -13.51 14.48 -16.85
C ALA A 274 -13.60 15.56 -15.75
N GLN A 275 -14.80 16.03 -15.45
CA GLN A 275 -15.05 16.97 -14.36
C GLN A 275 -14.66 16.36 -13.00
N PHE A 276 -15.05 15.11 -12.74
CA PHE A 276 -14.67 14.41 -11.51
C PHE A 276 -13.15 14.37 -11.34
N VAL A 277 -12.41 13.91 -12.36
CA VAL A 277 -10.94 13.81 -12.34
C VAL A 277 -10.32 15.19 -12.13
N SER A 278 -10.80 16.21 -12.84
CA SER A 278 -10.31 17.59 -12.73
C SER A 278 -10.55 18.20 -11.34
N MET A 279 -11.76 18.02 -10.79
CA MET A 279 -12.11 18.57 -9.46
C MET A 279 -11.29 17.94 -8.34
N GLN A 280 -10.90 16.66 -8.48
CA GLN A 280 -10.06 15.97 -7.52
C GLN A 280 -8.57 16.29 -7.68
N GLY A 281 -8.18 16.93 -8.80
CA GLY A 281 -6.79 17.26 -9.10
C GLY A 281 -5.92 16.03 -9.39
N TYR A 282 -6.51 14.95 -9.88
CA TYR A 282 -5.77 13.73 -10.24
C TYR A 282 -5.01 13.94 -11.56
N GLY A 283 -3.77 13.43 -11.60
CA GLY A 283 -2.87 13.58 -12.73
C GLY A 283 -2.16 12.27 -13.12
N GLU A 284 -1.04 12.42 -13.83
CA GLU A 284 -0.24 11.28 -14.35
C GLU A 284 0.30 10.31 -13.28
N GLU A 285 0.26 10.69 -12.00
CA GLU A 285 0.61 9.82 -10.89
C GLU A 285 -0.50 8.82 -10.54
N THR A 286 -1.73 8.98 -11.10
CA THR A 286 -2.92 8.25 -10.65
C THR A 286 -3.32 7.15 -11.62
N TYR A 287 -3.49 5.92 -11.08
CA TYR A 287 -4.22 4.85 -11.74
C TYR A 287 -5.60 4.73 -11.10
N LEU A 288 -6.64 5.14 -11.84
CA LEU A 288 -8.01 5.25 -11.34
C LEU A 288 -8.85 4.05 -11.73
N ARG A 289 -9.50 3.40 -10.75
CA ARG A 289 -10.66 2.54 -11.00
C ARG A 289 -11.92 3.35 -10.71
N LEU A 290 -12.77 3.51 -11.71
CA LEU A 290 -14.00 4.27 -11.58
C LEU A 290 -15.20 3.38 -11.90
N THR A 291 -16.07 3.18 -10.92
CA THR A 291 -17.31 2.42 -11.07
C THR A 291 -18.44 3.38 -11.31
N LEU A 292 -19.07 3.28 -12.50
CA LEU A 292 -20.27 4.04 -12.81
C LEU A 292 -21.49 3.37 -12.18
N VAL A 293 -22.34 4.15 -11.56
CA VAL A 293 -23.64 3.70 -10.98
C VAL A 293 -24.75 4.65 -11.40
N GLY A 294 -26.00 4.26 -11.17
CA GLY A 294 -27.18 5.06 -11.50
C GLY A 294 -28.04 4.37 -12.57
N SER A 295 -29.13 5.01 -12.92
CA SER A 295 -30.08 4.52 -13.95
C SER A 295 -29.89 5.30 -15.23
N LEU A 296 -29.70 4.59 -16.35
CA LEU A 296 -29.48 5.17 -17.66
C LEU A 296 -30.45 4.55 -18.68
N PRO A 297 -30.84 5.32 -19.72
CA PRO A 297 -31.65 4.78 -20.81
C PRO A 297 -31.02 3.50 -21.38
N VAL A 298 -31.85 2.51 -21.64
CA VAL A 298 -31.42 1.19 -22.15
C VAL A 298 -30.60 1.32 -23.44
N GLU A 299 -30.96 2.29 -24.30
CA GLU A 299 -30.37 2.52 -25.60
C GLU A 299 -29.08 3.34 -25.57
N MET A 300 -28.73 3.88 -24.41
CA MET A 300 -27.54 4.68 -24.28
C MET A 300 -26.28 3.80 -24.28
N GLY A 301 -25.37 4.08 -25.20
CA GLY A 301 -24.01 3.49 -25.18
C GLY A 301 -23.28 3.83 -23.89
N ARG A 302 -22.38 2.95 -23.48
CA ARG A 302 -21.51 3.18 -22.31
C ARG A 302 -20.12 3.56 -22.80
N PRO A 303 -19.44 4.54 -22.18
CA PRO A 303 -18.05 4.78 -22.49
C PRO A 303 -17.22 3.59 -22.02
N THR A 304 -16.33 3.08 -22.87
CA THR A 304 -15.36 2.04 -22.53
C THR A 304 -14.04 2.63 -22.04
N ASP A 305 -13.85 3.91 -22.31
CA ASP A 305 -12.65 4.69 -21.98
C ASP A 305 -13.02 6.13 -21.60
N ALA A 306 -12.04 6.88 -21.18
CA ALA A 306 -12.11 8.32 -21.02
C ALA A 306 -10.87 8.94 -21.69
N GLU A 307 -10.94 9.06 -23.01
CA GLU A 307 -9.89 9.68 -23.80
C GLU A 307 -9.62 11.12 -23.36
N GLY A 308 -8.35 11.55 -23.42
CA GLY A 308 -7.94 12.91 -23.12
C GLY A 308 -7.73 13.25 -21.64
N LEU A 309 -7.82 12.27 -20.73
CA LEU A 309 -7.47 12.47 -19.33
C LEU A 309 -5.97 12.29 -19.09
N SER A 310 -5.33 13.23 -18.38
CA SER A 310 -3.93 13.13 -17.98
C SER A 310 -3.77 12.22 -16.75
N LEU A 311 -4.15 10.94 -16.88
CA LEU A 311 -3.98 9.91 -15.85
C LEU A 311 -2.89 8.92 -16.28
N TYR A 312 -2.23 8.26 -15.30
CA TYR A 312 -1.36 7.12 -15.58
C TYR A 312 -2.13 5.97 -16.27
N GLY A 313 -3.38 5.77 -15.84
CA GLY A 313 -4.31 4.84 -16.44
C GLY A 313 -5.66 4.88 -15.76
N MET A 314 -6.66 4.34 -16.44
CA MET A 314 -8.00 4.22 -15.90
C MET A 314 -8.60 2.84 -16.20
N LYS A 315 -9.34 2.31 -15.22
CA LYS A 315 -10.21 1.15 -15.37
C LYS A 315 -11.64 1.57 -15.11
N LEU A 316 -12.46 1.58 -16.14
CA LEU A 316 -13.87 1.90 -16.03
C LEU A 316 -14.68 0.61 -15.79
N ILE A 317 -15.59 0.64 -14.82
CA ILE A 317 -16.52 -0.45 -14.52
C ILE A 317 -17.94 0.08 -14.64
N ASP A 318 -18.75 -0.53 -15.50
CA ASP A 318 -20.16 -0.19 -15.63
C ASP A 318 -21.01 -1.05 -14.68
N ASN A 319 -21.54 -0.41 -13.62
CA ASN A 319 -22.55 -0.95 -12.72
C ASN A 319 -23.86 -0.17 -12.83
N THR A 320 -24.10 0.53 -13.92
CA THR A 320 -25.35 1.23 -14.14
C THR A 320 -26.49 0.24 -14.40
N LEU A 321 -27.69 0.62 -14.00
CA LEU A 321 -28.90 -0.12 -14.24
C LEU A 321 -29.67 0.51 -15.43
N PRO A 322 -30.42 -0.27 -16.21
CA PRO A 322 -31.34 0.30 -17.17
C PRO A 322 -32.40 1.12 -16.48
N ASP A 323 -32.74 2.29 -17.00
CA ASP A 323 -33.90 3.04 -16.56
C ASP A 323 -35.16 2.27 -16.97
N LEU A 324 -35.84 1.74 -15.97
CA LEU A 324 -37.03 0.92 -16.16
C LEU A 324 -38.32 1.74 -16.26
N ASN A 325 -38.25 3.07 -16.11
CA ASN A 325 -39.41 3.96 -16.25
C ASN A 325 -39.75 4.20 -17.72
N THR A 326 -39.59 3.17 -18.52
CA THR A 326 -39.80 3.19 -19.97
C THR A 326 -41.19 2.72 -20.30
N ASP A 327 -42.19 3.58 -20.00
CA ASP A 327 -43.57 3.34 -20.37
C ASP A 327 -43.78 2.99 -21.87
N TYR A 328 -42.86 3.44 -22.71
CA TYR A 328 -42.89 3.10 -24.12
C TYR A 328 -42.53 1.63 -24.40
N LEU A 329 -41.53 1.05 -23.73
CA LEU A 329 -41.17 -0.38 -23.88
C LEU A 329 -42.27 -1.30 -23.38
N ARG A 330 -42.98 -0.90 -22.32
CA ARG A 330 -44.15 -1.63 -21.84
C ARG A 330 -45.30 -1.64 -22.84
N ARG A 331 -45.44 -0.58 -23.64
CA ARG A 331 -46.50 -0.39 -24.63
C ARG A 331 -46.05 -0.84 -26.03
N ASP A 332 -44.78 -1.11 -26.21
CA ASP A 332 -44.22 -1.58 -27.50
C ASP A 332 -44.73 -2.99 -27.80
N MET A 333 -45.43 -3.14 -28.91
CA MET A 333 -45.98 -4.41 -29.36
C MET A 333 -45.00 -5.23 -30.24
N SER A 334 -43.77 -4.75 -30.41
CA SER A 334 -42.74 -5.46 -31.12
C SER A 334 -42.07 -6.56 -30.26
N VAL A 335 -41.19 -7.36 -30.85
CA VAL A 335 -40.36 -8.36 -30.17
C VAL A 335 -39.56 -7.72 -29.03
N ARG A 336 -39.17 -6.48 -29.22
CA ARG A 336 -38.43 -5.67 -28.24
C ARG A 336 -39.26 -5.44 -26.97
N GLY A 337 -40.51 -4.99 -27.09
CA GLY A 337 -41.40 -4.79 -25.95
C GLY A 337 -41.74 -6.12 -25.26
N GLU A 338 -41.89 -7.22 -26.02
CA GLU A 338 -42.12 -8.55 -25.46
C GLU A 338 -40.92 -9.04 -24.62
N LEU A 339 -39.69 -8.90 -25.15
CA LEU A 339 -38.46 -9.21 -24.39
C LEU A 339 -38.41 -8.41 -23.11
N TYR A 340 -38.68 -7.09 -23.17
CA TYR A 340 -38.65 -6.24 -22.00
C TYR A 340 -39.65 -6.71 -20.95
N ARG A 341 -40.93 -6.93 -21.33
CA ARG A 341 -42.00 -7.38 -20.39
C ARG A 341 -41.68 -8.73 -19.77
N SER A 342 -41.08 -9.64 -20.53
CA SER A 342 -40.72 -10.98 -20.02
C SER A 342 -39.62 -10.94 -18.97
N LEU A 343 -38.68 -9.99 -19.05
CA LEU A 343 -37.56 -9.83 -18.13
C LEU A 343 -37.85 -8.85 -16.97
N GLU A 344 -38.74 -7.90 -17.17
CA GLU A 344 -39.14 -6.90 -16.14
C GLU A 344 -39.68 -7.56 -14.86
N GLY A 345 -40.52 -8.59 -15.02
CA GLY A 345 -41.04 -9.36 -13.87
C GLY A 345 -39.94 -10.05 -13.08
N GLY A 346 -38.90 -10.56 -13.77
CA GLY A 346 -37.73 -11.13 -13.14
C GLY A 346 -36.89 -10.10 -12.39
N LEU A 347 -36.77 -8.90 -12.92
CA LEU A 347 -36.00 -7.82 -12.31
C LEU A 347 -36.67 -7.29 -11.03
N LEU A 348 -38.01 -7.17 -11.04
CA LEU A 348 -38.78 -6.73 -9.87
C LEU A 348 -38.77 -7.77 -8.75
N ALA A 349 -38.65 -9.06 -9.09
CA ALA A 349 -38.64 -10.16 -8.13
C ALA A 349 -37.22 -10.55 -7.66
N ALA A 350 -36.16 -10.09 -8.35
CA ALA A 350 -34.80 -10.48 -8.09
C ALA A 350 -34.24 -9.88 -6.80
N HIS A 351 -33.45 -10.67 -6.05
CA HIS A 351 -32.58 -10.18 -4.99
C HIS A 351 -31.50 -9.26 -5.56
N GLU A 352 -30.89 -8.42 -4.73
CA GLU A 352 -29.94 -7.39 -5.14
C GLU A 352 -28.75 -7.94 -5.96
N GLU A 353 -28.28 -9.15 -5.63
CA GLU A 353 -27.22 -9.84 -6.36
C GLU A 353 -27.64 -10.26 -7.78
N ASP A 354 -28.89 -10.69 -7.97
CA ASP A 354 -29.42 -11.16 -9.25
C ASP A 354 -29.89 -10.00 -10.13
N ARG A 355 -30.22 -8.85 -9.56
CA ARG A 355 -30.69 -7.66 -10.32
C ARG A 355 -29.71 -7.23 -11.39
N ARG A 356 -28.40 -7.29 -11.11
CA ARG A 356 -27.36 -6.93 -12.08
C ARG A 356 -27.38 -7.85 -13.29
N ALA A 357 -27.53 -9.15 -13.07
CA ALA A 357 -27.57 -10.13 -14.15
C ALA A 357 -28.82 -9.94 -15.02
N VAL A 358 -30.00 -9.72 -14.40
CA VAL A 358 -31.27 -9.48 -15.13
C VAL A 358 -31.19 -8.15 -15.88
N SER A 359 -30.63 -7.10 -15.27
CA SER A 359 -30.43 -5.79 -15.93
C SER A 359 -29.50 -5.89 -17.13
N ALA A 360 -28.40 -6.64 -16.99
CA ALA A 360 -27.49 -6.91 -18.12
C ALA A 360 -28.20 -7.70 -19.22
N ALA A 361 -29.03 -8.70 -18.88
CA ALA A 361 -29.78 -9.47 -19.86
C ALA A 361 -30.79 -8.61 -20.64
N ILE A 362 -31.48 -7.68 -19.97
CA ILE A 362 -32.38 -6.71 -20.65
C ILE A 362 -31.56 -5.85 -21.62
N ARG A 363 -30.47 -5.27 -21.15
CA ARG A 363 -29.61 -4.39 -21.98
C ARG A 363 -29.08 -5.11 -23.20
N LEU A 364 -28.45 -6.27 -23.00
CA LEU A 364 -27.87 -7.08 -24.07
C LEU A 364 -28.93 -7.56 -25.07
N GLY A 365 -30.07 -8.00 -24.57
CA GLY A 365 -31.17 -8.46 -25.42
C GLY A 365 -31.77 -7.35 -26.27
N LEU A 366 -31.95 -6.15 -25.71
CA LEU A 366 -32.45 -4.98 -26.45
C LEU A 366 -31.40 -4.48 -27.45
N ALA A 367 -30.11 -4.45 -27.10
CA ALA A 367 -29.03 -4.09 -28.01
C ALA A 367 -28.92 -5.05 -29.20
N ALA A 368 -29.02 -6.35 -28.97
CA ALA A 368 -28.99 -7.36 -29.99
C ALA A 368 -30.18 -7.25 -30.97
N LEU A 369 -31.36 -6.85 -30.51
CA LEU A 369 -32.52 -6.62 -31.37
C LEU A 369 -32.39 -5.34 -32.20
N ASP A 370 -31.59 -4.40 -31.79
CA ASP A 370 -31.30 -3.15 -32.52
C ASP A 370 -30.10 -3.27 -33.46
N ASP A 371 -29.54 -4.48 -33.64
CA ASP A 371 -28.33 -4.75 -34.46
C ASP A 371 -27.13 -3.91 -34.01
N ARG A 372 -27.07 -3.60 -32.71
CA ARG A 372 -25.98 -2.85 -32.06
C ARG A 372 -25.04 -3.83 -31.38
N ASP A 373 -23.74 -3.53 -31.48
CA ASP A 373 -22.73 -4.26 -30.72
C ASP A 373 -23.01 -4.12 -29.20
N PRO A 374 -23.17 -5.21 -28.47
CA PRO A 374 -23.51 -5.16 -27.05
C PRO A 374 -22.32 -4.82 -26.13
N ASP A 375 -21.15 -4.37 -26.67
CA ASP A 375 -19.95 -4.03 -25.88
C ASP A 375 -20.16 -2.98 -24.79
#